data_8cf2855982c33b352419b6de3c75ac02
#
_entry.id   8cf2855982c33b352419b6de3c75ac02
#
_cell.length_a   1.000
_cell.length_b   1.000
_cell.length_c   1.000
_cell.angle_alpha   90.00
_cell.angle_beta   90.00
_cell.angle_gamma   90.00
#
_symmetry.space_group_name_H-M   'P 1'
#
loop_
_entity.id
_entity.type
_entity.pdbx_description
1 polymer ?
#
loop_
_entity_poly.entity_id
_entity_poly.type
_entity_poly.pdbx_seq_one_letter_code
_entity_poly.pdbx_strand_id
1 'polypeptide(L)'
;VAGFRDRFWARRDPDRDTPGNAALESFLERVAIADRLYGSPDRDGSLTPRGRALILLGPPSRLRVAPPPLPLRPRPGRPAAEAGHREAWGWVASDLAPALRGVLPPPGADGEWRLVFELAAGRERLIEGEALLAAAARGWLRQP
;
A
#
# COMPACT_ATOMS: atom_id res chain seq x y z
N VAL A 1 33.22 -0.41 -2.22
CA VAL A 1 32.34 -1.02 -3.22
C VAL A 1 30.91 -0.71 -2.84
N ALA A 2 30.17 -0.02 -3.73
CA ALA A 2 28.77 0.28 -3.50
C ALA A 2 27.96 -1.01 -3.30
N GLY A 3 27.23 -1.08 -2.19
CA GLY A 3 26.40 -2.22 -1.85
C GLY A 3 25.24 -2.40 -2.84
N PHE A 4 24.51 -3.52 -2.72
CA PHE A 4 23.29 -3.76 -3.51
C PHE A 4 22.31 -2.58 -3.41
N ARG A 5 22.10 -2.07 -2.20
CA ARG A 5 21.18 -0.94 -1.93
C ARG A 5 21.58 0.30 -2.73
N ASP A 6 22.84 0.65 -2.73
CA ASP A 6 23.32 1.87 -3.39
C ASP A 6 23.15 1.77 -4.92
N ARG A 7 23.49 0.59 -5.49
CA ARG A 7 23.25 0.33 -6.92
C ARG A 7 21.76 0.31 -7.29
N PHE A 8 20.93 -0.24 -6.43
CA PHE A 8 19.49 -0.29 -6.63
C PHE A 8 18.89 1.11 -6.75
N TRP A 9 19.26 2.02 -5.84
CA TRP A 9 18.76 3.38 -5.84
C TRP A 9 19.41 4.27 -6.90
N ALA A 10 20.71 4.10 -7.17
CA ALA A 10 21.37 4.85 -8.24
C ALA A 10 20.76 4.61 -9.63
N ARG A 11 20.21 3.43 -9.88
CA ARG A 11 19.50 3.13 -11.14
C ARG A 11 18.15 3.82 -11.25
N ARG A 12 17.53 4.16 -10.14
CA ARG A 12 16.19 4.76 -10.04
C ARG A 12 16.23 6.26 -9.83
N ASP A 13 17.41 6.82 -9.80
CA ASP A 13 17.59 8.26 -9.69
C ASP A 13 17.15 8.92 -10.99
N PRO A 14 16.08 9.76 -10.95
CA PRO A 14 15.61 10.44 -12.15
C PRO A 14 16.52 11.58 -12.60
N ASP A 15 17.36 12.07 -11.71
CA ASP A 15 18.27 13.18 -11.98
C ASP A 15 19.63 12.96 -11.32
N ARG A 16 20.56 12.37 -12.08
CA ARG A 16 21.89 12.03 -11.62
C ARG A 16 22.82 13.23 -11.44
N ASP A 17 22.40 14.40 -11.89
CA ASP A 17 23.17 15.63 -11.82
C ASP A 17 22.92 16.39 -10.51
N THR A 18 21.92 15.97 -9.73
CA THR A 18 21.64 16.50 -8.40
C THR A 18 22.27 15.66 -7.30
N PRO A 19 22.69 16.28 -6.17
CA PRO A 19 23.33 15.55 -5.06
C PRO A 19 22.39 14.60 -4.28
N GLY A 20 21.09 14.66 -4.52
CA GLY A 20 20.07 13.81 -3.89
C GLY A 20 19.58 12.71 -4.82
N ASN A 21 18.84 11.75 -4.29
CA ASN A 21 18.11 10.75 -5.07
C ASN A 21 16.61 10.87 -4.78
N ALA A 22 15.89 11.55 -5.64
CA ALA A 22 14.46 11.85 -5.45
C ALA A 22 13.61 10.58 -5.32
N ALA A 23 13.97 9.48 -5.97
CA ALA A 23 13.24 8.22 -5.84
C ALA A 23 13.44 7.60 -4.46
N LEU A 24 14.65 7.63 -3.92
CA LEU A 24 14.94 7.17 -2.56
C LEU A 24 14.27 8.05 -1.51
N GLU A 25 14.34 9.37 -1.67
CA GLU A 25 13.72 10.32 -0.75
C GLU A 25 12.20 10.12 -0.68
N SER A 26 11.54 10.02 -1.83
CA SER A 26 10.11 9.73 -1.91
C SER A 26 9.73 8.38 -1.28
N PHE A 27 10.56 7.36 -1.46
CA PHE A 27 10.35 6.07 -0.82
C PHE A 27 10.46 6.16 0.70
N LEU A 28 11.52 6.81 1.21
CA LEU A 28 11.72 6.96 2.65
C LEU A 28 10.63 7.82 3.30
N GLU A 29 10.15 8.85 2.63
CA GLU A 29 9.01 9.65 3.07
C GLU A 29 7.75 8.78 3.22
N ARG A 30 7.44 7.94 2.23
CA ARG A 30 6.30 7.02 2.30
C ARG A 30 6.45 6.00 3.43
N VAL A 31 7.66 5.49 3.66
CA VAL A 31 7.94 4.61 4.81
C VAL A 31 7.65 5.33 6.12
N ALA A 32 8.16 6.55 6.30
CA ALA A 32 7.94 7.33 7.51
C ALA A 32 6.44 7.66 7.74
N ILE A 33 5.71 7.97 6.66
CA ILE A 33 4.26 8.19 6.73
C ILE A 33 3.53 6.91 7.12
N ALA A 34 3.89 5.78 6.51
CA ALA A 34 3.29 4.48 6.82
C ALA A 34 3.53 4.08 8.28
N ASP A 35 4.74 4.27 8.79
CA ASP A 35 5.08 3.95 10.18
C ASP A 35 4.28 4.82 11.16
N ARG A 36 4.12 6.10 10.85
CA ARG A 36 3.32 7.01 11.68
C ARG A 36 1.83 6.69 11.67
N LEU A 37 1.26 6.36 10.51
CA LEU A 37 -0.19 6.17 10.36
C LEU A 37 -0.67 4.76 10.75
N TYR A 38 0.14 3.74 10.50
CA TYR A 38 -0.26 2.35 10.61
C TYR A 38 0.59 1.54 11.58
N GLY A 39 1.56 2.18 12.22
CA GLY A 39 2.41 1.57 13.23
C GLY A 39 1.67 1.30 14.54
N SER A 40 2.19 0.35 15.29
CA SER A 40 1.81 0.05 16.67
C SER A 40 3.08 -0.18 17.51
N PRO A 41 2.99 -0.25 18.85
CA PRO A 41 4.17 -0.54 19.67
C PRO A 41 4.94 -1.80 19.26
N ASP A 42 4.24 -2.78 18.69
CA ASP A 42 4.80 -4.09 18.35
C ASP A 42 5.15 -4.26 16.88
N ARG A 43 4.83 -3.27 16.02
CA ARG A 43 5.00 -3.41 14.57
C ARG A 43 5.13 -2.07 13.86
N ASP A 44 6.13 -1.97 13.00
CA ASP A 44 6.29 -0.85 12.08
C ASP A 44 5.14 -0.80 11.07
N GLY A 45 4.60 0.39 10.84
CA GLY A 45 3.49 0.60 9.93
C GLY A 45 3.81 0.25 8.48
N SER A 46 5.07 0.43 8.07
CA SER A 46 5.58 0.03 6.76
C SER A 46 5.51 -1.48 6.49
N LEU A 47 5.42 -2.30 7.53
CA LEU A 47 5.27 -3.75 7.44
C LEU A 47 3.81 -4.20 7.43
N THR A 48 2.86 -3.30 7.65
CA THR A 48 1.43 -3.61 7.58
C THR A 48 0.95 -3.69 6.12
N PRO A 49 -0.17 -4.37 5.82
CA PRO A 49 -0.76 -4.38 4.48
C PRO A 49 -1.04 -2.98 3.91
N ARG A 50 -1.60 -2.06 4.71
CA ARG A 50 -1.85 -0.67 4.27
C ARG A 50 -0.55 0.10 4.06
N GLY A 51 0.42 -0.07 4.95
CA GLY A 51 1.74 0.56 4.80
C GLY A 51 2.45 0.11 3.52
N ARG A 52 2.42 -1.17 3.21
CA ARG A 52 2.96 -1.70 1.96
C ARG A 52 2.26 -1.12 0.73
N ALA A 53 0.92 -1.03 0.76
CA ALA A 53 0.15 -0.42 -0.32
C ALA A 53 0.53 1.05 -0.52
N LEU A 54 0.63 1.83 0.55
CA LEU A 54 1.06 3.23 0.50
C LEU A 54 2.46 3.39 -0.10
N ILE A 55 3.40 2.54 0.30
CA ILE A 55 4.79 2.60 -0.18
C ILE A 55 4.86 2.25 -1.67
N LEU A 56 4.19 1.19 -2.10
CA LEU A 56 4.28 0.66 -3.46
C LEU A 56 3.43 1.43 -4.47
N LEU A 57 2.22 1.83 -4.09
CA LEU A 57 1.23 2.44 -4.99
C LEU A 57 1.09 3.95 -4.76
N GLY A 58 1.56 4.46 -3.62
CA GLY A 58 1.31 5.84 -3.20
C GLY A 58 -0.04 5.99 -2.50
N PRO A 59 -0.40 7.23 -2.10
CA PRO A 59 -1.69 7.48 -1.46
C PRO A 59 -2.84 7.12 -2.41
N PRO A 60 -3.93 6.51 -1.89
CA PRO A 60 -5.07 6.17 -2.71
C PRO A 60 -5.80 7.42 -3.20
N SER A 61 -6.32 7.37 -4.41
CA SER A 61 -7.20 8.42 -4.98
C SER A 61 -8.54 8.48 -4.25
N ARG A 62 -9.00 7.34 -3.76
CA ARG A 62 -10.26 7.20 -3.03
C ARG A 62 -10.11 6.22 -1.87
N LEU A 63 -10.73 6.58 -0.76
CA LEU A 63 -10.83 5.73 0.42
C LEU A 63 -12.31 5.61 0.81
N ARG A 64 -12.78 4.38 0.95
CA ARG A 64 -14.13 4.08 1.43
C ARG A 64 -14.04 3.19 2.65
N VAL A 65 -14.77 3.54 3.68
CA VAL A 65 -14.87 2.77 4.91
C VAL A 65 -16.26 2.14 4.98
N ALA A 66 -16.30 0.83 5.20
CA ALA A 66 -17.53 0.09 5.35
C ALA A 66 -17.52 -0.69 6.67
N PRO A 67 -18.67 -0.81 7.35
CA PRO A 67 -18.77 -1.73 8.47
C PRO A 67 -18.49 -3.16 7.98
N PRO A 68 -18.05 -4.06 8.88
CA PRO A 68 -17.93 -5.46 8.53
C PRO A 68 -19.31 -6.02 8.16
N PRO A 69 -19.36 -7.07 7.32
CA PRO A 69 -20.62 -7.76 7.08
C PRO A 69 -21.18 -8.22 8.43
N LEU A 70 -22.45 -7.90 8.66
CA LEU A 70 -23.14 -8.36 9.86
C LEU A 70 -23.04 -9.88 9.93
N PRO A 71 -22.62 -10.45 11.06
CA PRO A 71 -22.66 -11.89 11.22
C PRO A 71 -24.11 -12.36 11.07
N LEU A 72 -24.33 -13.42 10.31
CA LEU A 72 -25.64 -14.02 10.10
C LEU A 72 -26.34 -14.42 11.41
N ARG A 73 -25.59 -14.54 12.51
CA ARG A 73 -26.08 -14.70 13.87
C ARG A 73 -25.21 -13.87 14.82
N PRO A 74 -25.81 -12.98 15.63
CA PRO A 74 -25.08 -12.28 16.69
C PRO A 74 -24.45 -13.31 17.64
N ARG A 75 -23.17 -13.17 17.91
CA ARG A 75 -22.53 -13.97 18.97
C ARG A 75 -22.78 -13.27 20.30
N PRO A 76 -23.48 -13.90 21.25
CA PRO A 76 -23.69 -13.32 22.58
C PRO A 76 -22.35 -12.97 23.23
N GLY A 77 -22.23 -11.77 23.80
CA GLY A 77 -21.09 -11.37 24.60
C GLY A 77 -19.93 -10.74 23.83
N ARG A 78 -20.04 -10.52 22.50
CA ARG A 78 -19.01 -9.79 21.75
C ARG A 78 -19.40 -8.34 21.53
N PRO A 79 -18.67 -7.36 22.09
CA PRO A 79 -18.98 -5.95 21.88
C PRO A 79 -18.90 -5.58 20.39
N ALA A 80 -19.80 -4.72 19.93
CA ALA A 80 -19.81 -4.24 18.54
C ALA A 80 -18.49 -3.53 18.15
N ALA A 81 -17.77 -2.94 19.11
CA ALA A 81 -16.48 -2.31 18.92
C ALA A 81 -15.37 -3.27 18.48
N GLU A 82 -15.51 -4.58 18.73
CA GLU A 82 -14.55 -5.59 18.27
C GLU A 82 -14.82 -6.10 16.85
N ALA A 83 -15.93 -5.67 16.24
CA ALA A 83 -16.32 -6.12 14.91
C ALA A 83 -15.39 -5.62 13.80
N GLY A 84 -14.62 -4.55 14.08
CA GLY A 84 -13.71 -3.94 13.09
C GLY A 84 -14.46 -3.21 11.98
N HIS A 85 -13.74 -2.94 10.89
CA HIS A 85 -14.29 -2.32 9.68
C HIS A 85 -13.46 -2.75 8.46
N ARG A 86 -13.96 -2.42 7.27
CA ARG A 86 -13.24 -2.59 6.02
C ARG A 86 -12.90 -1.25 5.41
N GLU A 87 -11.70 -1.15 4.85
CA GLU A 87 -11.28 -0.02 4.03
C GLU A 87 -11.05 -0.50 2.59
N ALA A 88 -11.70 0.14 1.65
CA ALA A 88 -11.44 -0.03 0.23
C ALA A 88 -10.63 1.17 -0.27
N TRP A 89 -9.43 0.90 -0.75
CA TRP A 89 -8.53 1.88 -1.33
C TRP A 89 -8.54 1.74 -2.85
N GLY A 90 -8.81 2.84 -3.57
CA GLY A 90 -8.86 2.89 -5.02
C GLY A 90 -7.83 3.84 -5.60
N TRP A 91 -7.21 3.46 -6.71
CA TRP A 91 -6.31 4.30 -7.48
C TRP A 91 -6.82 4.43 -8.91
N VAL A 92 -6.76 5.65 -9.44
CA VAL A 92 -6.99 5.93 -10.87
C VAL A 92 -5.63 6.11 -11.58
N ALA A 93 -5.62 5.93 -12.88
CA ALA A 93 -4.37 5.94 -13.66
C ALA A 93 -3.55 7.23 -13.50
N SER A 94 -4.21 8.39 -13.36
CA SER A 94 -3.53 9.68 -13.20
C SER A 94 -2.68 9.76 -11.93
N ASP A 95 -3.07 9.05 -10.88
CA ASP A 95 -2.46 9.14 -9.55
C ASP A 95 -1.40 8.05 -9.31
N LEU A 96 -1.29 7.11 -10.25
CA LEU A 96 -0.25 6.08 -10.23
C LEU A 96 1.00 6.55 -10.99
N ALA A 97 2.16 6.21 -10.47
CA ALA A 97 3.41 6.42 -11.20
C ALA A 97 3.36 5.76 -12.59
N PRO A 98 3.77 6.46 -13.67
CA PRO A 98 3.70 5.94 -15.03
C PRO A 98 4.32 4.54 -15.20
N ALA A 99 5.46 4.29 -14.53
CA ALA A 99 6.16 3.01 -14.57
C ALA A 99 5.32 1.84 -13.98
N LEU A 100 4.42 2.11 -13.05
CA LEU A 100 3.55 1.08 -12.47
C LEU A 100 2.40 0.70 -13.40
N ARG A 101 1.85 1.64 -14.16
CA ARG A 101 0.68 1.41 -15.03
C ARG A 101 0.91 0.28 -16.04
N GLY A 102 2.16 0.12 -16.53
CA GLY A 102 2.52 -0.92 -17.50
C GLY A 102 2.72 -2.31 -16.91
N VAL A 103 2.81 -2.43 -15.58
CA VAL A 103 3.08 -3.71 -14.89
C VAL A 103 1.92 -4.19 -14.04
N LEU A 104 0.95 -3.32 -13.76
CA LEU A 104 -0.25 -3.67 -13.00
C LEU A 104 -1.24 -4.46 -13.88
N PRO A 105 -2.05 -5.36 -13.28
CA PRO A 105 -3.16 -5.98 -13.98
C PRO A 105 -4.15 -4.91 -14.47
N PRO A 106 -5.05 -5.21 -15.40
CA PRO A 106 -6.08 -4.27 -15.82
C PRO A 106 -6.88 -3.75 -14.62
N PRO A 107 -7.28 -2.46 -14.63
CA PRO A 107 -8.18 -1.93 -13.60
C PRO A 107 -9.56 -2.58 -13.68
N GLY A 108 -10.37 -2.39 -12.66
CA GLY A 108 -11.78 -2.76 -12.66
C GLY A 108 -12.59 -2.06 -13.76
N ALA A 109 -13.83 -2.45 -13.94
CA ALA A 109 -14.73 -1.87 -14.93
C ALA A 109 -14.97 -0.35 -14.75
N ASP A 110 -14.79 0.14 -13.53
CA ASP A 110 -14.84 1.55 -13.15
C ASP A 110 -13.54 2.33 -13.41
N GLY A 111 -12.51 1.66 -13.96
CA GLY A 111 -11.19 2.26 -14.21
C GLY A 111 -10.32 2.40 -12.96
N GLU A 112 -10.70 1.81 -11.85
CA GLU A 112 -9.94 1.82 -10.61
C GLU A 112 -9.19 0.51 -10.36
N TRP A 113 -7.97 0.61 -9.83
CA TRP A 113 -7.29 -0.47 -9.12
C TRP A 113 -7.70 -0.41 -7.66
N ARG A 114 -8.07 -1.54 -7.08
CA ARG A 114 -8.64 -1.58 -5.73
C ARG A 114 -7.94 -2.59 -4.84
N LEU A 115 -7.72 -2.18 -3.59
CA LEU A 115 -7.35 -3.05 -2.47
C LEU A 115 -8.43 -2.93 -1.39
N VAL A 116 -8.73 -4.03 -0.73
CA VAL A 116 -9.64 -4.03 0.42
C VAL A 116 -8.94 -4.63 1.62
N PHE A 117 -8.96 -3.89 2.71
CA PHE A 117 -8.37 -4.28 3.99
C PHE A 117 -9.47 -4.52 5.02
N GLU A 118 -9.28 -5.52 5.85
CA GLU A 118 -10.09 -5.76 7.03
C GLU A 118 -9.28 -5.44 8.28
N LEU A 119 -9.84 -4.59 9.13
CA LEU A 119 -9.24 -4.16 10.38
C LEU A 119 -10.13 -4.61 11.52
N ALA A 120 -9.64 -5.49 12.38
CA ALA A 120 -10.40 -6.01 13.51
C ALA A 120 -9.47 -6.38 14.66
N ALA A 121 -9.82 -5.97 15.89
CA ALA A 121 -9.10 -6.35 17.12
C ALA A 121 -7.58 -6.14 17.04
N GLY A 122 -7.13 -4.99 16.54
CA GLY A 122 -5.70 -4.68 16.38
C GLY A 122 -4.98 -5.46 15.27
N ARG A 123 -5.71 -6.24 14.48
CA ARG A 123 -5.18 -6.98 13.34
C ARG A 123 -5.64 -6.33 12.03
N GLU A 124 -4.73 -6.36 11.08
CA GLU A 124 -4.95 -5.85 9.73
C GLU A 124 -4.67 -6.94 8.71
N ARG A 125 -5.56 -7.10 7.74
CA ARG A 125 -5.44 -8.11 6.70
C ARG A 125 -5.89 -7.55 5.35
N LEU A 126 -5.10 -7.80 4.32
CA LEU A 126 -5.53 -7.60 2.93
C LEU A 126 -6.48 -8.75 2.56
N ILE A 127 -7.70 -8.43 2.15
CA ILE A 127 -8.71 -9.41 1.77
C ILE A 127 -9.06 -9.41 0.29
N GLU A 128 -8.69 -8.35 -0.44
CA GLU A 128 -8.89 -8.24 -1.90
C GLU A 128 -7.75 -7.47 -2.53
N GLY A 129 -7.30 -7.91 -3.71
CA GLY A 129 -6.30 -7.21 -4.52
C GLY A 129 -4.86 -7.67 -4.28
N GLU A 130 -4.62 -8.86 -3.73
CA GLU A 130 -3.26 -9.38 -3.50
C GLU A 130 -2.43 -9.41 -4.78
N ALA A 131 -3.03 -9.80 -5.91
CA ALA A 131 -2.35 -9.82 -7.21
C ALA A 131 -1.90 -8.42 -7.66
N LEU A 132 -2.67 -7.39 -7.36
CA LEU A 132 -2.31 -5.99 -7.62
C LEU A 132 -1.08 -5.59 -6.80
N LEU A 133 -1.10 -5.85 -5.51
CA LEU A 133 0.02 -5.50 -4.62
C LEU A 133 1.30 -6.27 -4.99
N ALA A 134 1.18 -7.54 -5.32
CA ALA A 134 2.29 -8.36 -5.80
C ALA A 134 2.85 -7.86 -7.14
N ALA A 135 1.99 -7.43 -8.07
CA ALA A 135 2.42 -6.84 -9.33
C ALA A 135 3.16 -5.51 -9.13
N ALA A 136 2.67 -4.66 -8.23
CA ALA A 136 3.34 -3.41 -7.87
C ALA A 136 4.74 -3.66 -7.28
N ALA A 137 4.88 -4.62 -6.38
CA ALA A 137 6.17 -5.00 -5.80
C ALA A 137 7.15 -5.50 -6.88
N ARG A 138 6.69 -6.37 -7.79
CA ARG A 138 7.51 -6.83 -8.92
C ARG A 138 7.89 -5.69 -9.86
N GLY A 139 6.98 -4.75 -10.09
CA GLY A 139 7.23 -3.55 -10.90
C GLY A 139 8.37 -2.72 -10.32
N TRP A 140 8.36 -2.49 -9.02
CA TRP A 140 9.45 -1.81 -8.33
C TRP A 140 10.81 -2.50 -8.48
N LEU A 141 10.83 -3.83 -8.42
CA LEU A 141 12.08 -4.60 -8.56
C LEU A 141 12.63 -4.58 -9.99
N ARG A 142 11.77 -4.43 -11.00
CA ARG A 142 12.12 -4.49 -12.42
C ARG A 142 12.44 -3.14 -13.05
N GLN A 143 12.18 -2.04 -12.36
CA GLN A 143 12.53 -0.71 -12.88
C GLN A 143 14.05 -0.64 -13.08
N PRO A 144 14.49 -0.20 -14.26
CA PRO A 144 15.91 -0.12 -14.58
C PRO A 144 16.65 0.90 -13.74
#